data_e76f46d3e44189673338df6a6958ab24
#
_entry.id   e76f46d3e44189673338df6a6958ab24
#
_cell.length_a   1.000
_cell.length_b   1.000
_cell.length_c   1.000
_cell.angle_alpha   90.00
_cell.angle_beta   90.00
_cell.angle_gamma   90.00
#
_symmetry.space_group_name_H-M   'P 1'
#
loop_
_entity.id
_entity.type
_entity.pdbx_description
1 polymer ?
#
loop_
_entity_poly.entity_id
_entity_poly.type
_entity_poly.pdbx_seq_one_letter_code
_entity_poly.pdbx_strand_id
1 'polypeptide(L)'
;MEKNIFQLDNEQLKEIARSFKAKVEEGLNTENAEIQCIPTFITPKASGINGKSLVLDLGGTNYRVAIVDFSKMPPTIHPNNGWKKDMSIMKTPGYTREELFKEMADMITGIKREKEMPIGYCFSYPTESVPGGDAKLLRWTKGVDIKEMIGEVVGKPLLDYLNERNKIKFTNIKVLNDTVASLFAGLTDSSYDAYIGLIVGTGTNMATFIPADKIKKLNPSHKVDGLIPVNLESGNFHPPFLTAVDNLSLIHI
;
A
#
# COMPACT_ATOMS: atom_id res chain seq x y z
N MET A 1 -3.02 -44.09 -10.24
CA MET A 1 -3.28 -42.90 -9.42
C MET A 1 -2.88 -41.70 -10.25
N GLU A 2 -3.81 -40.88 -10.66
CA GLU A 2 -3.46 -39.62 -11.33
C GLU A 2 -2.68 -38.76 -10.36
N LYS A 3 -1.50 -38.30 -10.79
CA LYS A 3 -0.66 -37.40 -10.01
C LYS A 3 -1.45 -36.10 -9.83
N ASN A 4 -1.74 -35.69 -8.59
CA ASN A 4 -2.38 -34.41 -8.33
C ASN A 4 -1.45 -33.30 -8.84
N ILE A 5 -1.81 -32.64 -9.93
CA ILE A 5 -1.02 -31.60 -10.60
C ILE A 5 -0.69 -30.40 -9.71
N PHE A 6 -1.41 -30.24 -8.60
CA PHE A 6 -1.20 -29.17 -7.60
C PHE A 6 -0.29 -29.60 -6.44
N GLN A 7 0.19 -30.85 -6.43
CA GLN A 7 1.05 -31.34 -5.36
C GLN A 7 2.52 -31.14 -5.73
N LEU A 8 3.16 -30.22 -5.02
CA LEU A 8 4.60 -29.98 -5.08
C LEU A 8 5.30 -30.85 -4.02
N ASP A 9 6.47 -31.38 -4.35
CA ASP A 9 7.34 -32.04 -3.39
C ASP A 9 8.24 -31.03 -2.66
N ASN A 10 8.95 -31.50 -1.63
CA ASN A 10 9.78 -30.64 -0.80
C ASN A 10 10.94 -29.98 -1.57
N GLU A 11 11.49 -30.64 -2.59
CA GLU A 11 12.58 -30.06 -3.39
C GLU A 11 12.05 -28.97 -4.32
N GLN A 12 10.90 -29.17 -4.92
CA GLN A 12 10.20 -28.15 -5.71
C GLN A 12 9.86 -26.91 -4.87
N LEU A 13 9.36 -27.11 -3.64
CA LEU A 13 9.09 -25.99 -2.72
C LEU A 13 10.36 -25.23 -2.34
N LYS A 14 11.47 -25.93 -2.11
CA LYS A 14 12.77 -25.31 -1.84
C LYS A 14 13.29 -24.53 -3.05
N GLU A 15 13.07 -25.03 -4.26
CA GLU A 15 13.47 -24.34 -5.48
C GLU A 15 12.66 -23.06 -5.70
N ILE A 16 11.35 -23.11 -5.49
CA ILE A 16 10.49 -21.92 -5.48
C ILE A 16 11.01 -20.88 -4.48
N ALA A 17 11.31 -21.30 -3.25
CA ALA A 17 11.80 -20.40 -2.22
C ALA A 17 13.17 -19.77 -2.58
N ARG A 18 14.09 -20.55 -3.18
CA ARG A 18 15.38 -20.02 -3.66
C ARG A 18 15.19 -19.03 -4.81
N SER A 19 14.32 -19.37 -5.77
CA SER A 19 14.00 -18.49 -6.90
C SER A 19 13.37 -17.17 -6.41
N PHE A 20 12.41 -17.24 -5.50
CA PHE A 20 11.79 -16.05 -4.90
C PHE A 20 12.83 -15.16 -4.22
N LYS A 21 13.70 -15.75 -3.38
CA LYS A 21 14.78 -15.01 -2.71
C LYS A 21 15.70 -14.32 -3.71
N ALA A 22 16.12 -15.02 -4.77
CA ALA A 22 16.98 -14.44 -5.81
C ALA A 22 16.30 -13.26 -6.51
N LYS A 23 15.00 -13.35 -6.79
CA LYS A 23 14.22 -12.26 -7.39
C LYS A 23 14.06 -11.06 -6.45
N VAL A 24 13.90 -11.28 -5.16
CA VAL A 24 13.92 -10.19 -4.16
C VAL A 24 15.30 -9.53 -4.14
N GLU A 25 16.38 -10.29 -4.10
CA GLU A 25 17.75 -9.75 -4.15
C GLU A 25 18.01 -8.95 -5.43
N GLU A 26 17.54 -9.42 -6.59
CA GLU A 26 17.58 -8.69 -7.86
C GLU A 26 16.82 -7.36 -7.73
N GLY A 27 15.60 -7.38 -7.20
CA GLY A 27 14.75 -6.19 -7.02
C GLY A 27 15.29 -5.15 -6.05
N LEU A 28 16.08 -5.56 -5.06
CA LEU A 28 16.77 -4.64 -4.15
C LEU A 28 17.98 -3.94 -4.82
N ASN A 29 18.49 -4.50 -5.89
CA ASN A 29 19.71 -4.03 -6.55
C ASN A 29 19.46 -3.28 -7.86
N THR A 30 18.35 -3.58 -8.56
CA THR A 30 18.07 -3.05 -9.90
C THR A 30 16.66 -2.49 -10.01
N GLU A 31 16.50 -1.48 -10.86
CA GLU A 31 15.19 -0.98 -11.24
C GLU A 31 14.50 -1.92 -12.24
N ASN A 32 13.18 -1.89 -12.26
CA ASN A 32 12.35 -2.68 -13.18
C ASN A 32 12.54 -4.21 -13.12
N ALA A 33 13.02 -4.71 -11.98
CA ALA A 33 13.08 -6.15 -11.73
C ALA A 33 11.66 -6.75 -11.62
N GLU A 34 11.55 -8.05 -11.79
CA GLU A 34 10.29 -8.80 -11.70
C GLU A 34 9.61 -8.58 -10.34
N ILE A 35 10.32 -8.73 -9.23
CA ILE A 35 9.92 -8.29 -7.91
C ILE A 35 10.52 -6.92 -7.67
N GLN A 36 9.68 -5.88 -7.65
CA GLN A 36 10.15 -4.49 -7.72
C GLN A 36 10.83 -3.99 -6.46
N CYS A 37 10.52 -4.52 -5.28
CA CYS A 37 11.10 -4.12 -3.99
C CYS A 37 11.09 -2.59 -3.78
N ILE A 38 9.93 -1.97 -3.80
CA ILE A 38 9.76 -0.50 -3.73
C ILE A 38 9.96 -0.03 -2.27
N PRO A 39 11.00 0.80 -1.99
CA PRO A 39 11.22 1.35 -0.66
C PRO A 39 10.13 2.35 -0.27
N THR A 40 9.80 2.40 1.01
CA THR A 40 8.84 3.37 1.56
C THR A 40 9.55 4.30 2.55
N PHE A 41 9.48 5.62 2.30
CA PHE A 41 10.17 6.64 3.10
C PHE A 41 9.34 7.11 4.31
N ILE A 42 8.64 6.19 4.95
CA ILE A 42 7.92 6.42 6.19
C ILE A 42 8.50 5.48 7.24
N THR A 43 9.13 6.05 8.26
CA THR A 43 9.64 5.28 9.38
C THR A 43 8.56 5.17 10.44
N PRO A 44 8.13 3.96 10.81
CA PRO A 44 7.18 3.79 11.89
C PRO A 44 7.82 4.22 13.22
N LYS A 45 7.06 4.94 14.04
CA LYS A 45 7.47 5.22 15.41
C LYS A 45 6.97 4.08 16.30
N ALA A 46 7.89 3.39 16.94
CA ALA A 46 7.57 2.28 17.85
C ALA A 46 6.86 2.75 19.15
N SER A 47 6.95 4.04 19.49
CA SER A 47 6.35 4.59 20.70
C SER A 47 5.95 6.05 20.50
N GLY A 48 5.06 6.55 21.37
CA GLY A 48 4.62 7.94 21.35
C GLY A 48 3.58 8.26 20.28
N ILE A 49 2.99 7.25 19.64
CA ILE A 49 1.82 7.44 18.78
C ILE A 49 0.65 7.79 19.70
N ASN A 50 0.07 8.96 19.49
CA ASN A 50 -1.04 9.46 20.29
C ASN A 50 -1.94 10.34 19.44
N GLY A 51 -3.22 10.44 19.85
CA GLY A 51 -4.21 11.26 19.18
C GLY A 51 -5.01 10.52 18.11
N LYS A 52 -5.71 11.27 17.29
CA LYS A 52 -6.60 10.75 16.25
C LYS A 52 -6.08 11.08 14.87
N SER A 53 -6.31 10.19 13.91
CA SER A 53 -6.02 10.39 12.51
C SER A 53 -7.25 10.06 11.66
N LEU A 54 -7.45 10.82 10.59
CA LEU A 54 -8.31 10.38 9.51
C LEU A 54 -7.56 9.33 8.71
N VAL A 55 -8.17 8.18 8.50
CA VAL A 55 -7.60 7.09 7.70
C VAL A 55 -8.47 6.90 6.46
N LEU A 56 -7.81 6.90 5.32
CA LEU A 56 -8.40 6.68 4.01
C LEU A 56 -7.83 5.39 3.43
N ASP A 57 -8.67 4.57 2.83
CA ASP A 57 -8.27 3.35 2.12
C ASP A 57 -8.98 3.31 0.77
N LEU A 58 -8.23 3.57 -0.32
CA LEU A 58 -8.72 3.53 -1.69
C LEU A 58 -8.19 2.30 -2.42
N GLY A 59 -9.06 1.32 -2.60
CA GLY A 59 -8.80 0.13 -3.42
C GLY A 59 -9.43 0.21 -4.81
N GLY A 60 -9.38 -0.90 -5.56
CA GLY A 60 -9.93 -0.99 -6.92
C GLY A 60 -11.44 -0.94 -7.02
N THR A 61 -12.16 -1.18 -5.93
CA THR A 61 -13.63 -1.24 -5.89
C THR A 61 -14.20 -0.42 -4.75
N ASN A 62 -13.47 -0.29 -3.65
CA ASN A 62 -13.98 0.31 -2.44
C ASN A 62 -13.10 1.47 -1.97
N TYR A 63 -13.74 2.48 -1.45
CA TYR A 63 -13.14 3.53 -0.65
C TYR A 63 -13.68 3.44 0.78
N ARG A 64 -12.78 3.44 1.75
CA ARG A 64 -13.13 3.43 3.17
C ARG A 64 -12.53 4.63 3.86
N VAL A 65 -13.28 5.17 4.82
CA VAL A 65 -12.87 6.32 5.63
C VAL A 65 -13.15 5.99 7.08
N ALA A 66 -12.20 6.26 7.96
CA ALA A 66 -12.40 6.12 9.40
C ALA A 66 -11.59 7.15 10.19
N ILE A 67 -12.07 7.51 11.39
CA ILE A 67 -11.23 8.13 12.41
C ILE A 67 -10.70 7.02 13.30
N VAL A 68 -9.37 6.94 13.41
CA VAL A 68 -8.69 5.99 14.28
C VAL A 68 -8.08 6.73 15.46
N ASP A 69 -8.38 6.26 16.66
CA ASP A 69 -7.84 6.77 17.92
C ASP A 69 -6.63 5.92 18.35
N PHE A 70 -5.45 6.52 18.31
CA PHE A 70 -4.17 5.92 18.70
C PHE A 70 -3.79 6.20 20.15
N SER A 71 -4.65 6.86 20.92
CA SER A 71 -4.43 7.02 22.39
C SER A 71 -4.65 5.73 23.16
N LYS A 72 -5.18 4.71 22.51
CA LYS A 72 -5.43 3.36 23.04
C LYS A 72 -4.61 2.31 22.31
N MET A 73 -4.24 1.25 23.00
CA MET A 73 -3.58 0.09 22.40
C MET A 73 -4.42 -1.16 22.67
N PRO A 74 -4.82 -1.90 21.65
CA PRO A 74 -4.70 -1.59 20.22
C PRO A 74 -5.48 -0.33 19.82
N PRO A 75 -5.09 0.34 18.72
CA PRO A 75 -5.83 1.48 18.18
C PRO A 75 -7.28 1.13 17.89
N THR A 76 -8.19 2.07 18.12
CA THR A 76 -9.63 1.81 17.94
C THR A 76 -10.23 2.71 16.87
N ILE A 77 -11.11 2.13 16.04
CA ILE A 77 -11.94 2.92 15.15
C ILE A 77 -13.00 3.61 16.00
N HIS A 78 -13.11 4.92 15.84
CA HIS A 78 -14.10 5.71 16.58
C HIS A 78 -15.52 5.24 16.23
N PRO A 79 -16.37 4.91 17.21
CA PRO A 79 -17.75 4.49 16.96
C PRO A 79 -18.49 5.46 16.04
N ASN A 80 -19.20 4.94 15.07
CA ASN A 80 -19.98 5.70 14.07
C ASN A 80 -19.13 6.60 13.13
N ASN A 81 -17.82 6.42 13.05
CA ASN A 81 -16.92 7.17 12.18
C ASN A 81 -16.13 6.23 11.23
N GLY A 82 -16.79 5.23 10.68
CA GLY A 82 -16.28 4.39 9.61
C GLY A 82 -17.31 4.26 8.49
N TRP A 83 -16.92 4.58 7.27
CA TRP A 83 -17.78 4.49 6.07
C TRP A 83 -17.07 3.76 4.96
N LYS A 84 -17.87 3.10 4.15
CA LYS A 84 -17.44 2.40 2.94
C LYS A 84 -18.32 2.85 1.78
N LYS A 85 -17.70 3.12 0.64
CA LYS A 85 -18.37 3.44 -0.62
C LYS A 85 -17.84 2.56 -1.73
N ASP A 86 -18.72 2.10 -2.61
CA ASP A 86 -18.34 1.50 -3.89
C ASP A 86 -17.79 2.59 -4.81
N MET A 87 -16.61 2.35 -5.35
CA MET A 87 -15.89 3.26 -6.25
C MET A 87 -15.73 2.68 -7.66
N SER A 88 -16.56 1.73 -8.03
CA SER A 88 -16.56 1.15 -9.39
C SER A 88 -16.72 2.21 -10.49
N ILE A 89 -17.29 3.38 -10.13
CA ILE A 89 -17.41 4.55 -11.01
C ILE A 89 -16.05 5.04 -11.54
N MET A 90 -14.95 4.83 -10.80
CA MET A 90 -13.59 5.16 -11.25
C MET A 90 -13.17 4.45 -12.54
N LYS A 91 -13.87 3.37 -12.91
CA LYS A 91 -13.63 2.60 -14.14
C LYS A 91 -14.36 3.17 -15.34
N THR A 92 -15.17 4.22 -15.16
CA THR A 92 -15.88 4.88 -16.25
C THR A 92 -14.87 5.62 -17.15
N PRO A 93 -14.92 5.42 -18.47
CA PRO A 93 -14.05 6.16 -19.37
C PRO A 93 -14.20 7.67 -19.21
N GLY A 94 -13.07 8.37 -19.09
CA GLY A 94 -13.05 9.83 -18.92
C GLY A 94 -13.29 10.32 -17.48
N TYR A 95 -13.35 9.41 -16.49
CA TYR A 95 -13.40 9.78 -15.07
C TYR A 95 -12.17 10.58 -14.68
N THR A 96 -12.36 11.68 -13.96
CA THR A 96 -11.34 12.68 -13.68
C THR A 96 -10.84 12.66 -12.24
N ARG A 97 -9.66 13.25 -11.98
CA ARG A 97 -9.13 13.48 -10.64
C ARG A 97 -10.07 14.34 -9.79
N GLU A 98 -10.70 15.36 -10.39
CA GLU A 98 -11.64 16.25 -9.69
C GLU A 98 -12.86 15.45 -9.20
N GLU A 99 -13.41 14.57 -10.03
CA GLU A 99 -14.51 13.69 -9.65
C GLU A 99 -14.10 12.73 -8.53
N LEU A 100 -12.91 12.13 -8.62
CA LEU A 100 -12.37 11.27 -7.57
C LEU A 100 -12.27 12.02 -6.24
N PHE A 101 -11.63 13.19 -6.24
CA PHE A 101 -11.44 13.98 -5.02
C PHE A 101 -12.75 14.47 -4.43
N LYS A 102 -13.72 14.82 -5.29
CA LYS A 102 -15.07 15.17 -4.86
C LYS A 102 -15.75 14.01 -4.14
N GLU A 103 -15.74 12.82 -4.74
CA GLU A 103 -16.32 11.62 -4.13
C GLU A 103 -15.67 11.28 -2.78
N MET A 104 -14.34 11.43 -2.69
CA MET A 104 -13.61 11.21 -1.44
C MET A 104 -13.97 12.27 -0.39
N ALA A 105 -14.06 13.54 -0.77
CA ALA A 105 -14.41 14.64 0.13
C ALA A 105 -15.84 14.53 0.64
N ASP A 106 -16.78 14.14 -0.20
CA ASP A 106 -18.20 14.00 0.18
C ASP A 106 -18.38 12.97 1.31
N MET A 107 -17.61 11.89 1.30
CA MET A 107 -17.60 10.91 2.40
C MET A 107 -17.02 11.47 3.69
N ILE A 108 -16.08 12.39 3.61
CA ILE A 108 -15.40 12.98 4.75
C ILE A 108 -16.29 14.05 5.41
N THR A 109 -17.17 14.75 4.67
CA THR A 109 -17.98 15.86 5.19
C THR A 109 -18.94 15.46 6.32
N GLY A 110 -19.42 14.23 6.34
CA GLY A 110 -20.32 13.69 7.37
C GLY A 110 -19.65 13.33 8.71
N ILE A 111 -18.32 13.33 8.76
CA ILE A 111 -17.55 12.85 9.91
C ILE A 111 -17.49 13.91 11.01
N LYS A 112 -17.94 13.61 12.24
CA LYS A 112 -17.71 14.47 13.42
C LYS A 112 -16.23 14.48 13.79
N ARG A 113 -15.60 15.64 13.94
CA ARG A 113 -14.14 15.83 13.86
C ARG A 113 -13.56 16.67 14.97
N GLU A 114 -12.29 16.42 15.23
CA GLU A 114 -11.36 17.33 15.90
C GLU A 114 -11.10 18.56 15.01
N LYS A 115 -10.63 19.67 15.59
CA LYS A 115 -10.32 20.89 14.81
C LYS A 115 -9.19 20.69 13.80
N GLU A 116 -8.22 19.86 14.16
CA GLU A 116 -7.06 19.52 13.32
C GLU A 116 -6.73 18.04 13.47
N MET A 117 -6.34 17.38 12.39
CA MET A 117 -5.84 15.99 12.41
C MET A 117 -4.98 15.68 11.19
N PRO A 118 -4.03 14.72 11.31
CA PRO A 118 -3.32 14.17 10.16
C PRO A 118 -4.19 13.21 9.37
N ILE A 119 -3.74 12.88 8.15
CA ILE A 119 -4.34 11.86 7.29
C ILE A 119 -3.33 10.73 7.08
N GLY A 120 -3.76 9.48 7.31
CA GLY A 120 -3.12 8.28 6.78
C GLY A 120 -3.89 7.81 5.55
N TYR A 121 -3.24 7.69 4.41
CA TYR A 121 -3.86 7.32 3.14
C TYR A 121 -3.29 6.00 2.62
N CYS A 122 -4.07 4.94 2.73
CA CYS A 122 -3.80 3.66 2.12
C CYS A 122 -4.27 3.72 0.65
N PHE A 123 -3.31 3.58 -0.27
CA PHE A 123 -3.55 3.70 -1.71
C PHE A 123 -3.06 2.44 -2.42
N SER A 124 -4.02 1.59 -2.81
CA SER A 124 -3.77 0.22 -3.30
C SER A 124 -3.49 0.16 -4.81
N TYR A 125 -2.62 1.04 -5.30
CA TYR A 125 -2.16 1.06 -6.69
C TYR A 125 -0.63 1.17 -6.74
N PRO A 126 0.01 0.78 -7.86
CA PRO A 126 1.45 0.89 -8.02
C PRO A 126 1.94 2.34 -7.89
N THR A 127 2.72 2.60 -6.86
CA THR A 127 3.27 3.93 -6.57
C THR A 127 4.74 3.85 -6.20
N GLU A 128 5.47 4.90 -6.53
CA GLU A 128 6.79 5.18 -6.01
C GLU A 128 6.66 6.09 -4.77
N SER A 129 7.21 5.66 -3.64
CA SER A 129 7.26 6.49 -2.44
C SER A 129 8.22 7.64 -2.65
N VAL A 130 7.83 8.84 -2.21
CA VAL A 130 8.68 10.03 -2.31
C VAL A 130 9.03 10.57 -0.91
N PRO A 131 10.19 11.27 -0.77
CA PRO A 131 10.54 11.90 0.48
C PRO A 131 9.43 12.81 1.01
N GLY A 132 9.22 12.77 2.33
CA GLY A 132 8.09 13.47 2.94
C GLY A 132 6.87 12.58 3.20
N GLY A 133 6.87 11.36 2.66
CA GLY A 133 5.83 10.33 2.92
C GLY A 133 4.59 10.49 2.05
N ASP A 134 4.72 11.07 0.87
CA ASP A 134 3.74 11.00 -0.21
C ASP A 134 4.12 9.87 -1.18
N ALA A 135 3.31 9.65 -2.21
CA ALA A 135 3.57 8.63 -3.22
C ALA A 135 3.17 9.13 -4.61
N LYS A 136 4.01 8.84 -5.60
CA LYS A 136 3.81 9.16 -7.00
C LYS A 136 3.16 7.97 -7.70
N LEU A 137 2.04 8.20 -8.36
CA LEU A 137 1.34 7.13 -9.10
C LEU A 137 2.13 6.76 -10.36
N LEU A 138 2.51 5.48 -10.46
CA LEU A 138 3.23 4.98 -11.63
C LEU A 138 2.29 4.59 -12.76
N ARG A 139 1.22 3.89 -12.42
CA ARG A 139 0.17 3.45 -13.35
C ARG A 139 -1.10 3.10 -12.61
N TRP A 140 -2.22 3.18 -13.28
CA TRP A 140 -3.47 2.60 -12.81
C TRP A 140 -3.51 1.09 -13.10
N THR A 141 -4.28 0.39 -12.30
CA THR A 141 -4.59 -1.06 -12.43
C THR A 141 -6.07 -1.27 -12.13
N LYS A 142 -6.54 -2.51 -12.13
CA LYS A 142 -7.91 -2.88 -11.70
C LYS A 142 -9.01 -2.20 -12.54
N GLY A 143 -8.69 -1.82 -13.81
CA GLY A 143 -9.65 -1.20 -14.74
C GLY A 143 -9.89 0.30 -14.54
N VAL A 144 -9.09 0.98 -13.72
CA VAL A 144 -9.11 2.44 -13.55
C VAL A 144 -8.15 3.09 -14.55
N ASP A 145 -8.50 4.28 -15.08
CA ASP A 145 -7.65 5.04 -16.01
C ASP A 145 -7.88 6.56 -15.88
N ILE A 146 -7.38 7.16 -14.81
CA ILE A 146 -7.40 8.62 -14.60
C ILE A 146 -6.04 9.16 -15.02
N LYS A 147 -5.89 9.48 -16.32
CA LYS A 147 -4.61 9.78 -16.98
C LYS A 147 -3.83 10.92 -16.33
N GLU A 148 -4.52 11.96 -15.92
CA GLU A 148 -3.93 13.17 -15.32
C GLU A 148 -3.27 12.95 -13.94
N MET A 149 -3.47 11.79 -13.34
CA MET A 149 -2.82 11.43 -12.08
C MET A 149 -1.54 10.61 -12.27
N ILE A 150 -1.31 10.06 -13.47
CA ILE A 150 -0.12 9.23 -13.74
C ILE A 150 1.12 10.13 -13.73
N GLY A 151 2.12 9.75 -12.94
CA GLY A 151 3.33 10.54 -12.77
C GLY A 151 3.25 11.64 -11.71
N GLU A 152 2.07 11.86 -11.11
CA GLU A 152 1.85 12.87 -10.09
C GLU A 152 1.79 12.25 -8.68
N VAL A 153 2.08 13.05 -7.65
CA VAL A 153 1.86 12.64 -6.26
C VAL A 153 0.38 12.63 -5.94
N VAL A 154 -0.06 11.67 -5.12
CA VAL A 154 -1.49 11.48 -4.86
C VAL A 154 -1.96 12.10 -3.54
N GLY A 155 -1.06 12.30 -2.58
CA GLY A 155 -1.40 12.79 -1.25
C GLY A 155 -1.57 14.29 -1.19
N LYS A 156 -0.54 15.06 -1.55
CA LYS A 156 -0.56 16.53 -1.42
C LYS A 156 -1.73 17.20 -2.16
N PRO A 157 -2.03 16.85 -3.42
CA PRO A 157 -3.19 17.44 -4.12
C PRO A 157 -4.52 17.12 -3.43
N LEU A 158 -4.69 15.90 -2.89
CA LEU A 158 -5.88 15.55 -2.12
C LEU A 158 -5.96 16.34 -0.81
N LEU A 159 -4.85 16.49 -0.10
CA LEU A 159 -4.79 17.29 1.13
C LEU A 159 -5.23 18.74 0.89
N ASP A 160 -4.72 19.35 -0.18
CA ASP A 160 -5.07 20.73 -0.55
C ASP A 160 -6.55 20.83 -0.90
N TYR A 161 -7.06 19.93 -1.73
CA TYR A 161 -8.47 19.85 -2.09
C TYR A 161 -9.40 19.75 -0.87
N LEU A 162 -9.02 18.88 0.10
CA LEU A 162 -9.80 18.72 1.33
C LEU A 162 -9.76 19.95 2.23
N ASN A 163 -8.62 20.62 2.33
CA ASN A 163 -8.46 21.81 3.15
C ASN A 163 -9.19 23.03 2.58
N GLU A 164 -9.31 23.14 1.26
CA GLU A 164 -10.09 24.21 0.61
C GLU A 164 -11.61 24.07 0.85
N ARG A 165 -12.10 22.83 0.92
CA ARG A 165 -13.55 22.53 0.98
C ARG A 165 -14.06 22.22 2.38
N ASN A 166 -13.19 22.03 3.34
CA ASN A 166 -13.57 21.65 4.70
C ASN A 166 -13.26 22.76 5.71
N LYS A 167 -14.15 22.92 6.71
CA LYS A 167 -13.92 23.80 7.87
C LYS A 167 -12.83 23.28 8.83
N ILE A 168 -12.22 22.13 8.51
CA ILE A 168 -11.21 21.45 9.30
C ILE A 168 -9.91 21.48 8.56
N LYS A 169 -8.85 21.70 9.32
CA LYS A 169 -7.51 21.71 8.81
C LYS A 169 -6.90 20.31 8.97
N PHE A 170 -6.63 19.67 7.85
CA PHE A 170 -5.78 18.50 7.85
C PHE A 170 -4.31 18.95 7.84
N THR A 171 -3.54 18.51 8.83
CA THR A 171 -2.19 19.03 9.08
C THR A 171 -1.15 18.48 8.12
N ASN A 172 -1.30 17.20 7.75
CA ASN A 172 -0.45 16.51 6.79
C ASN A 172 -1.16 15.26 6.25
N ILE A 173 -0.58 14.67 5.22
CA ILE A 173 -0.98 13.39 4.67
C ILE A 173 0.24 12.50 4.50
N LYS A 174 0.09 11.22 4.83
CA LYS A 174 1.08 10.17 4.54
C LYS A 174 0.41 9.10 3.72
N VAL A 175 1.04 8.72 2.61
CA VAL A 175 0.53 7.74 1.66
C VAL A 175 1.32 6.45 1.76
N LEU A 176 0.61 5.33 1.90
CA LEU A 176 1.18 3.99 2.00
C LEU A 176 0.46 3.04 1.03
N ASN A 177 1.22 2.08 0.50
CA ASN A 177 0.60 0.90 -0.09
C ASN A 177 -0.13 0.07 0.99
N ASP A 178 -1.19 -0.65 0.62
CA ASP A 178 -2.00 -1.48 1.53
C ASP A 178 -1.18 -2.59 2.22
N THR A 179 -0.23 -3.18 1.52
CA THR A 179 0.64 -4.23 2.07
C THR A 179 1.62 -3.66 3.10
N VAL A 180 2.16 -2.45 2.86
CA VAL A 180 2.99 -1.73 3.85
C VAL A 180 2.15 -1.30 5.06
N ALA A 181 0.91 -0.88 4.84
CA ALA A 181 -0.01 -0.57 5.93
C ALA A 181 -0.29 -1.81 6.80
N SER A 182 -0.46 -2.98 6.19
CA SER A 182 -0.60 -4.27 6.90
C SER A 182 0.66 -4.63 7.68
N LEU A 183 1.86 -4.39 7.13
CA LEU A 183 3.13 -4.57 7.84
C LEU A 183 3.19 -3.69 9.09
N PHE A 184 2.79 -2.42 8.98
CA PHE A 184 2.79 -1.49 10.12
C PHE A 184 1.77 -1.86 11.19
N ALA A 185 0.63 -2.42 10.80
CA ALA A 185 -0.36 -2.91 11.75
C ALA A 185 0.21 -4.02 12.66
N GLY A 186 1.11 -4.87 12.14
CA GLY A 186 1.80 -5.90 12.90
C GLY A 186 2.68 -5.34 14.04
N LEU A 187 3.19 -4.12 13.90
CA LEU A 187 4.05 -3.49 14.91
C LEU A 187 3.33 -3.11 16.21
N THR A 188 2.02 -3.28 16.27
CA THR A 188 1.25 -3.13 17.52
C THR A 188 1.53 -4.24 18.53
N ASP A 189 2.09 -5.36 18.08
CA ASP A 189 2.60 -6.45 18.90
C ASP A 189 4.13 -6.52 18.78
N SER A 190 4.84 -6.20 19.86
CA SER A 190 6.30 -6.17 19.90
C SER A 190 6.96 -7.52 20.29
N SER A 191 6.20 -8.59 20.34
CA SER A 191 6.67 -9.92 20.75
C SER A 191 7.47 -10.68 19.69
N TYR A 192 7.56 -10.16 18.46
CA TYR A 192 8.19 -10.82 17.32
C TYR A 192 9.47 -10.10 16.88
N ASP A 193 10.46 -10.86 16.44
CA ASP A 193 11.74 -10.34 15.93
C ASP A 193 11.66 -9.82 14.49
N ALA A 194 10.66 -10.29 13.71
CA ALA A 194 10.46 -9.92 12.32
C ALA A 194 8.97 -9.89 11.95
N TYR A 195 8.64 -9.06 10.95
CA TYR A 195 7.27 -8.86 10.51
C TYR A 195 7.19 -8.94 8.98
N ILE A 196 6.13 -9.56 8.49
CA ILE A 196 5.75 -9.57 7.08
C ILE A 196 4.30 -9.09 6.97
N GLY A 197 4.08 -8.04 6.20
CA GLY A 197 2.75 -7.68 5.72
C GLY A 197 2.42 -8.59 4.53
N LEU A 198 1.29 -9.29 4.59
CA LEU A 198 0.83 -10.17 3.52
C LEU A 198 -0.61 -9.85 3.18
N ILE A 199 -0.87 -9.64 1.90
CA ILE A 199 -2.21 -9.53 1.34
C ILE A 199 -2.43 -10.68 0.38
N VAL A 200 -3.52 -11.41 0.58
CA VAL A 200 -4.02 -12.45 -0.32
C VAL A 200 -5.47 -12.10 -0.64
N GLY A 201 -5.71 -11.67 -1.85
CA GLY A 201 -7.01 -11.23 -2.35
C GLY A 201 -7.15 -11.56 -3.83
N THR A 202 -7.66 -10.63 -4.64
CA THR A 202 -7.64 -10.75 -6.11
C THR A 202 -6.21 -10.89 -6.63
N GLY A 203 -5.24 -10.19 -6.00
CA GLY A 203 -3.81 -10.39 -6.16
C GLY A 203 -3.15 -10.73 -4.82
N THR A 204 -1.87 -11.05 -4.88
CA THR A 204 -1.04 -11.33 -3.69
C THR A 204 0.11 -10.35 -3.64
N ASN A 205 0.41 -9.82 -2.45
CA ASN A 205 1.56 -8.96 -2.26
C ASN A 205 2.15 -9.11 -0.85
N MET A 206 3.44 -8.82 -0.73
CA MET A 206 4.18 -8.86 0.54
C MET A 206 4.94 -7.56 0.76
N ALA A 207 5.10 -7.20 2.03
CA ALA A 207 6.01 -6.15 2.47
C ALA A 207 6.78 -6.60 3.71
N THR A 208 8.02 -6.15 3.84
CA THR A 208 8.86 -6.44 5.00
C THR A 208 9.86 -5.30 5.24
N PHE A 209 10.56 -5.36 6.38
CA PHE A 209 11.63 -4.41 6.68
C PHE A 209 12.96 -4.93 6.14
N ILE A 210 13.66 -4.09 5.39
CA ILE A 210 14.98 -4.39 4.81
C ILE A 210 15.97 -3.33 5.30
N PRO A 211 17.20 -3.71 5.70
CA PRO A 211 18.25 -2.75 5.99
C PRO A 211 18.56 -1.85 4.77
N ALA A 212 18.64 -0.55 4.97
CA ALA A 212 18.83 0.43 3.91
C ALA A 212 20.10 0.14 3.07
N ASP A 213 21.18 -0.32 3.71
CA ASP A 213 22.44 -0.71 3.08
C ASP A 213 22.34 -1.90 2.11
N LYS A 214 21.27 -2.68 2.21
CA LYS A 214 20.96 -3.81 1.30
C LYS A 214 20.19 -3.37 0.05
N ILE A 215 19.69 -2.14 0.00
CA ILE A 215 18.90 -1.61 -1.12
C ILE A 215 19.81 -0.76 -2.01
N LYS A 216 20.55 -1.39 -2.91
CA LYS A 216 21.59 -0.72 -3.73
C LYS A 216 21.03 0.28 -4.73
N LYS A 217 19.79 0.11 -5.17
CA LYS A 217 19.11 1.03 -6.08
C LYS A 217 18.59 2.29 -5.37
N LEU A 218 18.65 2.35 -4.02
CA LEU A 218 18.21 3.50 -3.28
C LEU A 218 19.02 4.74 -3.68
N ASN A 219 18.34 5.82 -4.04
CA ASN A 219 19.01 7.06 -4.39
C ASN A 219 19.83 7.58 -3.19
N PRO A 220 21.14 7.77 -3.33
CA PRO A 220 22.01 8.25 -2.23
C PRO A 220 21.61 9.61 -1.64
N SER A 221 20.84 10.42 -2.37
CA SER A 221 20.30 11.69 -1.85
C SER A 221 19.22 11.46 -0.78
N HIS A 222 18.59 10.30 -0.77
CA HIS A 222 17.64 9.88 0.26
C HIS A 222 18.44 9.33 1.45
N LYS A 223 18.87 10.21 2.34
CA LYS A 223 19.59 9.83 3.57
C LYS A 223 18.65 9.01 4.48
N VAL A 224 18.66 7.71 4.31
CA VAL A 224 17.83 6.77 5.08
C VAL A 224 18.76 5.75 5.71
N ASP A 225 18.64 5.58 7.03
CA ASP A 225 19.42 4.63 7.80
C ASP A 225 18.52 3.60 8.48
N GLY A 226 19.08 2.45 8.84
CA GLY A 226 18.36 1.40 9.56
C GLY A 226 17.44 0.57 8.69
N LEU A 227 16.34 0.14 9.27
CA LEU A 227 15.34 -0.69 8.60
C LEU A 227 14.32 0.17 7.86
N ILE A 228 14.11 -0.13 6.59
CA ILE A 228 13.13 0.54 5.73
C ILE A 228 12.02 -0.45 5.38
N PRO A 229 10.74 -0.05 5.43
CA PRO A 229 9.66 -0.86 4.88
C PRO A 229 9.81 -0.92 3.36
N VAL A 230 9.73 -2.12 2.82
CA VAL A 230 9.82 -2.38 1.38
C VAL A 230 8.57 -3.12 0.93
N ASN A 231 7.85 -2.51 -0.01
CA ASN A 231 6.79 -3.18 -0.75
C ASN A 231 7.43 -4.04 -1.84
N LEU A 232 7.30 -5.35 -1.74
CA LEU A 232 7.99 -6.26 -2.66
C LEU A 232 7.39 -6.25 -4.07
N GLU A 233 6.08 -6.01 -4.20
CA GLU A 233 5.31 -6.27 -5.44
C GLU A 233 5.43 -7.75 -5.85
N SER A 234 5.34 -8.63 -4.84
CA SER A 234 5.57 -10.07 -4.96
C SER A 234 4.56 -10.81 -5.84
N GLY A 235 3.40 -10.21 -6.10
CA GLY A 235 2.42 -10.73 -7.06
C GLY A 235 2.94 -10.83 -8.50
N ASN A 236 4.04 -10.15 -8.82
CA ASN A 236 4.69 -10.25 -10.13
C ASN A 236 5.61 -11.49 -10.25
N PHE A 237 5.84 -12.23 -9.18
CA PHE A 237 6.72 -13.40 -9.18
C PHE A 237 6.16 -14.53 -10.05
N HIS A 238 6.98 -15.03 -10.97
CA HIS A 238 6.69 -16.20 -11.78
C HIS A 238 7.48 -17.40 -11.23
N PRO A 239 6.90 -18.19 -10.33
CA PRO A 239 7.59 -19.33 -9.74
C PRO A 239 7.88 -20.42 -10.79
N PRO A 240 8.94 -21.22 -10.62
CA PRO A 240 9.08 -22.45 -11.34
C PRO A 240 7.91 -23.40 -11.05
N PHE A 241 7.65 -24.35 -11.98
CA PHE A 241 6.60 -25.37 -11.87
C PHE A 241 5.16 -24.87 -12.01
N LEU A 242 4.95 -23.74 -12.68
CA LEU A 242 3.60 -23.29 -13.05
C LEU A 242 2.91 -24.32 -13.94
N THR A 243 1.65 -24.57 -13.65
CA THR A 243 0.77 -25.41 -14.47
C THR A 243 0.05 -24.58 -15.54
N ALA A 244 -0.63 -25.25 -16.47
CA ALA A 244 -1.48 -24.56 -17.44
C ALA A 244 -2.63 -23.77 -16.76
N VAL A 245 -3.10 -24.25 -15.58
CA VAL A 245 -4.16 -23.58 -14.80
C VAL A 245 -3.62 -22.30 -14.18
N ASP A 246 -2.40 -22.30 -13.64
CA ASP A 246 -1.76 -21.12 -13.09
C ASP A 246 -1.58 -20.05 -14.16
N ASN A 247 -1.13 -20.43 -15.36
CA ASN A 247 -0.97 -19.52 -16.49
C ASN A 247 -2.29 -18.90 -16.96
N LEU A 248 -3.41 -19.63 -16.89
CA LEU A 248 -4.74 -19.09 -17.18
C LEU A 248 -5.17 -18.06 -16.13
N SER A 249 -4.83 -18.29 -14.86
CA SER A 249 -5.12 -17.35 -13.77
C SER A 249 -4.35 -16.03 -13.92
N LEU A 250 -3.10 -16.08 -14.37
CA LEU A 250 -2.24 -14.91 -14.58
C LEU A 250 -2.72 -13.98 -15.71
N ILE A 251 -3.53 -14.46 -16.64
CA ILE A 251 -4.10 -13.66 -17.73
C ILE A 251 -5.17 -12.67 -17.20
N HIS A 252 -5.71 -12.87 -16.02
CA HIS A 252 -6.80 -12.09 -15.44
C HIS A 252 -6.38 -11.19 -14.27
N ILE A 253 -5.09 -11.12 -13.96
CA ILE A 253 -4.47 -10.22 -12.98
C ILE A 253 -3.77 -9.09 -13.75
#